data_a20e3540d39e06552e7c16f489362987
#
_entry.id   a20e3540d39e06552e7c16f489362987
#
_cell.length_a   1.000
_cell.length_b   1.000
_cell.length_c   1.000
_cell.angle_alpha   90.00
_cell.angle_beta   90.00
_cell.angle_gamma   90.00
#
_symmetry.space_group_name_H-M   'P 1'
#
loop_
_entity.id
_entity.type
_entity.pdbx_description
1 polymer ?
#
loop_
_entity_poly.entity_id
_entity_poly.type
_entity_poly.pdbx_seq_one_letter_code
_entity_poly.pdbx_strand_id
1 'polypeptide(L)'
;MFGAVSNTFGLMVPHGKLAACIERLEEAMQALRKTPYHEVLGRNFLHKTDASAEYLIDFHRNASKKIRVAAMYFEMNGFTINPDRWYFDGFAYETAGDIWELEWLAHWDADTDNEQFTLTGLESVQEAFANCSCDEDQPLSVKMAAELADHLVNARFMQLIAAAHAAAKRQYKPLEGLPVLATAHDWDRVHRTA
;
A
#
# COMPACT_ATOMS: atom_id res chain seq x y z
N MET A 1 18.00 13.94 -14.61
CA MET A 1 18.35 14.04 -13.17
C MET A 1 17.18 13.58 -12.31
N PHE A 2 16.52 12.46 -12.73
CA PHE A 2 15.31 11.90 -12.10
C PHE A 2 15.60 10.75 -11.12
N GLY A 3 16.85 10.41 -10.88
CA GLY A 3 17.25 9.29 -10.01
C GLY A 3 17.45 9.61 -8.53
N ALA A 4 17.28 10.86 -8.09
CA ALA A 4 17.70 11.25 -6.74
C ALA A 4 16.64 10.98 -5.65
N VAL A 5 15.36 10.96 -5.97
CA VAL A 5 14.30 10.68 -4.99
C VAL A 5 14.13 9.16 -4.81
N SER A 6 14.25 8.41 -5.90
CA SER A 6 14.13 6.94 -5.90
C SER A 6 15.21 6.23 -5.07
N ASN A 7 16.43 6.77 -5.02
CA ASN A 7 17.55 6.10 -4.31
C ASN A 7 17.63 6.37 -2.79
N THR A 8 16.76 7.21 -2.24
CA THR A 8 16.82 7.57 -0.80
C THR A 8 16.07 6.57 0.09
N PHE A 9 15.21 5.75 -0.48
CA PHE A 9 14.45 4.73 0.22
C PHE A 9 14.87 3.36 -0.34
N GLY A 10 15.57 2.57 0.45
CA GLY A 10 15.88 1.16 0.09
C GLY A 10 14.59 0.36 -0.19
N LEU A 11 14.72 -0.86 -0.71
CA LEU A 11 13.62 -1.78 -1.07
C LEU A 11 12.59 -2.04 0.05
N MET A 12 12.90 -1.65 1.29
CA MET A 12 11.98 -1.73 2.43
C MET A 12 11.83 -0.39 3.14
N VAL A 13 10.59 -0.06 3.52
CA VAL A 13 10.31 0.97 4.52
C VAL A 13 10.40 0.29 5.89
N PRO A 14 11.46 0.52 6.70
CA PRO A 14 11.59 -0.12 8.00
C PRO A 14 10.42 0.24 8.90
N HIS A 15 9.97 -0.73 9.70
CA HIS A 15 8.99 -0.47 10.75
C HIS A 15 9.47 0.69 11.64
N GLY A 16 8.59 1.65 11.93
CA GLY A 16 8.92 2.86 12.68
C GLY A 16 9.42 4.06 11.84
N LYS A 17 9.74 3.88 10.55
CA LYS A 17 10.11 5.00 9.66
C LYS A 17 8.98 5.45 8.73
N LEU A 18 7.88 4.72 8.70
CA LEU A 18 6.77 5.01 7.77
C LEU A 18 6.15 6.40 8.02
N ALA A 19 5.94 6.78 9.29
CA ALA A 19 5.43 8.10 9.64
C ALA A 19 6.36 9.22 9.16
N ALA A 20 7.66 9.11 9.42
CA ALA A 20 8.65 10.08 8.97
C ALA A 20 8.78 10.12 7.43
N CYS A 21 8.56 8.99 6.75
CA CYS A 21 8.49 8.94 5.29
C CYS A 21 7.30 9.75 4.78
N ILE A 22 6.12 9.53 5.35
CA ILE A 22 4.90 10.28 5.02
C ILE A 22 5.08 11.78 5.23
N GLU A 23 5.61 12.20 6.38
CA GLU A 23 5.88 13.61 6.68
C GLU A 23 6.77 14.26 5.61
N ARG A 24 7.88 13.62 5.24
CA ARG A 24 8.79 14.12 4.20
C ARG A 24 8.15 14.20 2.82
N LEU A 25 7.32 13.24 2.47
CA LEU A 25 6.58 13.24 1.21
C LEU A 25 5.55 14.38 1.19
N GLU A 26 4.86 14.64 2.30
CA GLU A 26 3.93 15.76 2.43
C GLU A 26 4.65 17.11 2.35
N GLU A 27 5.80 17.26 3.03
CA GLU A 27 6.64 18.46 2.93
C GLU A 27 7.11 18.71 1.49
N ALA A 28 7.58 17.65 0.80
CA ALA A 28 8.00 17.76 -0.60
C ALA A 28 6.84 18.15 -1.52
N MET A 29 5.64 17.58 -1.31
CA MET A 29 4.44 17.93 -2.06
C MET A 29 4.04 19.39 -1.83
N GLN A 30 4.05 19.86 -0.57
CA GLN A 30 3.71 21.24 -0.22
C GLN A 30 4.66 22.28 -0.85
N ALA A 31 5.92 21.91 -1.12
CA ALA A 31 6.89 22.76 -1.78
C ALA A 31 6.65 22.95 -3.29
N LEU A 32 5.81 22.12 -3.90
CA LEU A 32 5.47 22.19 -5.32
C LEU A 32 4.34 23.21 -5.56
N ARG A 33 4.28 23.69 -6.81
CA ARG A 33 3.12 24.46 -7.29
C ARG A 33 1.87 23.60 -7.21
N LYS A 34 0.77 24.17 -6.67
CA LYS A 34 -0.51 23.47 -6.49
C LYS A 34 -1.02 22.81 -7.78
N THR A 35 -1.37 21.54 -7.68
CA THR A 35 -1.98 20.70 -8.72
C THR A 35 -3.13 19.90 -8.10
N PRO A 36 -3.97 19.20 -8.88
CA PRO A 36 -5.03 18.33 -8.34
C PRO A 36 -4.49 17.23 -7.39
N TYR A 37 -3.26 16.78 -7.58
CA TYR A 37 -2.62 15.76 -6.74
C TYR A 37 -2.40 16.20 -5.27
N HIS A 38 -2.42 17.51 -4.99
CA HIS A 38 -2.30 18.04 -3.62
C HIS A 38 -3.48 17.67 -2.72
N GLU A 39 -4.57 17.15 -3.30
CA GLU A 39 -5.70 16.60 -2.54
C GLU A 39 -5.32 15.39 -1.66
N VAL A 40 -4.14 14.80 -1.86
CA VAL A 40 -3.60 13.72 -1.00
C VAL A 40 -3.14 14.21 0.36
N LEU A 41 -2.81 15.51 0.50
CA LEU A 41 -2.26 16.08 1.72
C LEU A 41 -3.24 15.98 2.89
N GLY A 42 -2.76 15.45 4.02
CA GLY A 42 -3.55 15.28 5.24
C GLY A 42 -4.60 14.18 5.17
N ARG A 43 -4.78 13.50 4.02
CA ARG A 43 -5.73 12.40 3.86
C ARG A 43 -5.07 11.05 4.12
N ASN A 44 -5.85 10.05 4.50
CA ASN A 44 -5.38 8.69 4.75
C ASN A 44 -6.54 7.68 4.66
N PHE A 45 -6.22 6.40 4.83
CA PHE A 45 -7.18 5.31 4.85
C PHE A 45 -7.53 4.81 6.26
N LEU A 46 -7.06 5.46 7.35
CA LEU A 46 -7.15 4.92 8.70
C LEU A 46 -8.58 4.75 9.24
N HIS A 47 -9.56 5.43 8.66
CA HIS A 47 -10.97 5.22 8.98
C HIS A 47 -11.46 3.80 8.60
N LYS A 48 -10.69 3.07 7.76
CA LYS A 48 -10.94 1.69 7.37
C LYS A 48 -10.24 0.66 8.27
N THR A 49 -9.51 1.08 9.30
CA THR A 49 -8.67 0.19 10.13
C THR A 49 -9.42 -1.03 10.64
N ASP A 50 -10.60 -0.84 11.26
CA ASP A 50 -11.36 -1.96 11.86
C ASP A 50 -11.90 -2.91 10.78
N ALA A 51 -12.47 -2.39 9.71
CA ALA A 51 -12.96 -3.20 8.61
C ALA A 51 -11.82 -3.95 7.90
N SER A 52 -10.65 -3.32 7.75
CA SER A 52 -9.46 -3.99 7.22
C SER A 52 -8.94 -5.07 8.19
N ALA A 53 -9.01 -4.84 9.51
CA ALA A 53 -8.61 -5.85 10.48
C ALA A 53 -9.50 -7.11 10.40
N GLU A 54 -10.82 -6.93 10.27
CA GLU A 54 -11.77 -8.03 10.04
C GLU A 54 -11.44 -8.78 8.74
N TYR A 55 -11.17 -8.04 7.66
CA TYR A 55 -10.78 -8.62 6.37
C TYR A 55 -9.49 -9.47 6.48
N LEU A 56 -8.47 -8.97 7.17
CA LEU A 56 -7.23 -9.72 7.41
C LEU A 56 -7.49 -11.02 8.18
N ILE A 57 -8.35 -10.96 9.22
CA ILE A 57 -8.73 -12.13 10.03
C ILE A 57 -9.45 -13.16 9.17
N ASP A 58 -10.45 -12.73 8.41
CA ASP A 58 -11.26 -13.63 7.60
C ASP A 58 -10.46 -14.25 6.45
N PHE A 59 -9.59 -13.45 5.82
CA PHE A 59 -8.65 -13.97 4.82
C PHE A 59 -7.74 -15.05 5.44
N HIS A 60 -7.10 -14.78 6.59
CA HIS A 60 -6.27 -15.78 7.26
C HIS A 60 -7.05 -17.06 7.59
N ARG A 61 -8.28 -16.93 8.12
CA ARG A 61 -9.15 -18.08 8.42
C ARG A 61 -9.46 -18.91 7.18
N ASN A 62 -9.74 -18.26 6.07
CA ASN A 62 -10.07 -18.93 4.81
C ASN A 62 -8.84 -19.60 4.19
N ALA A 63 -7.69 -18.90 4.12
CA ALA A 63 -6.42 -19.47 3.66
C ALA A 63 -6.00 -20.67 4.53
N SER A 64 -6.15 -20.58 5.86
CA SER A 64 -5.79 -21.66 6.80
C SER A 64 -6.62 -22.93 6.66
N LYS A 65 -7.73 -22.90 5.92
CA LYS A 65 -8.47 -24.12 5.55
C LYS A 65 -7.79 -24.89 4.43
N LYS A 66 -6.96 -24.21 3.62
CA LYS A 66 -6.31 -24.76 2.42
C LYS A 66 -4.83 -25.05 2.67
N ILE A 67 -4.15 -24.18 3.42
CA ILE A 67 -2.69 -24.20 3.62
C ILE A 67 -2.31 -23.90 5.07
N ARG A 68 -1.06 -24.18 5.44
CA ARG A 68 -0.45 -23.64 6.67
C ARG A 68 0.12 -22.26 6.38
N VAL A 69 -0.57 -21.22 6.76
CA VAL A 69 -0.16 -19.85 6.49
C VAL A 69 1.12 -19.48 7.30
N ALA A 70 2.21 -19.17 6.60
CA ALA A 70 3.48 -18.71 7.16
C ALA A 70 3.73 -17.22 6.94
N ALA A 71 3.09 -16.59 5.95
CA ALA A 71 3.11 -15.15 5.69
C ALA A 71 1.86 -14.72 4.95
N MET A 72 1.52 -13.43 5.03
CA MET A 72 0.49 -12.80 4.20
C MET A 72 1.08 -11.55 3.53
N TYR A 73 0.57 -11.25 2.33
CA TYR A 73 0.91 -10.05 1.58
C TYR A 73 -0.37 -9.40 1.08
N PHE A 74 -0.45 -8.08 1.21
CA PHE A 74 -1.57 -7.29 0.71
C PHE A 74 -1.07 -6.31 -0.34
N GLU A 75 -1.70 -6.35 -1.51
CA GLU A 75 -1.32 -5.56 -2.67
C GLU A 75 -2.45 -4.60 -3.04
N MET A 76 -2.14 -3.30 -3.06
CA MET A 76 -3.07 -2.29 -3.52
C MET A 76 -3.04 -2.21 -5.04
N ASN A 77 -4.21 -2.26 -5.63
CA ASN A 77 -4.48 -1.94 -7.02
C ASN A 77 -5.18 -0.59 -7.13
N GLY A 78 -4.71 0.28 -8.02
CA GLY A 78 -5.25 1.62 -8.11
C GLY A 78 -4.59 2.46 -9.19
N PHE A 79 -4.53 3.76 -8.95
CA PHE A 79 -3.89 4.76 -9.80
C PHE A 79 -4.48 4.76 -11.22
N THR A 80 -3.64 4.73 -12.25
CA THR A 80 -4.06 4.74 -13.65
C THR A 80 -4.55 3.37 -14.14
N ILE A 81 -4.21 2.29 -13.44
CA ILE A 81 -4.59 0.92 -13.84
C ILE A 81 -6.05 0.65 -13.52
N ASN A 82 -6.51 1.11 -12.34
CA ASN A 82 -7.89 0.96 -11.88
C ASN A 82 -8.45 2.35 -11.46
N PRO A 83 -8.74 3.23 -12.42
CA PRO A 83 -9.14 4.60 -12.12
C PRO A 83 -10.50 4.71 -11.41
N ASP A 84 -11.39 3.73 -11.65
CA ASP A 84 -12.76 3.79 -11.10
C ASP A 84 -12.86 3.30 -9.66
N ARG A 85 -11.92 2.45 -9.21
CA ARG A 85 -11.97 1.84 -7.90
C ARG A 85 -10.58 1.45 -7.41
N TRP A 86 -10.18 2.01 -6.28
CA TRP A 86 -8.99 1.55 -5.58
C TRP A 86 -9.36 0.45 -4.58
N TYR A 87 -8.60 -0.62 -4.58
CA TYR A 87 -8.85 -1.79 -3.74
C TYR A 87 -7.53 -2.48 -3.42
N PHE A 88 -7.55 -3.44 -2.53
CA PHE A 88 -6.42 -4.34 -2.33
C PHE A 88 -6.87 -5.80 -2.28
N ASP A 89 -5.95 -6.65 -2.68
CA ASP A 89 -6.03 -8.10 -2.62
C ASP A 89 -5.11 -8.64 -1.53
N GLY A 90 -5.39 -9.86 -1.07
CA GLY A 90 -4.56 -10.59 -0.12
C GLY A 90 -4.02 -11.88 -0.72
N PHE A 91 -2.76 -12.18 -0.39
CA PHE A 91 -2.04 -13.39 -0.79
C PHE A 91 -1.44 -14.06 0.44
N ALA A 92 -1.49 -15.38 0.50
CA ALA A 92 -0.97 -16.18 1.62
C ALA A 92 0.01 -17.24 1.12
N TYR A 93 1.00 -17.51 1.95
CA TYR A 93 2.15 -18.36 1.63
C TYR A 93 2.36 -19.43 2.69
N GLU A 94 2.68 -20.66 2.27
CA GLU A 94 3.12 -21.74 3.18
C GLU A 94 4.55 -21.55 3.67
N THR A 95 5.36 -20.81 2.92
CA THR A 95 6.74 -20.49 3.27
C THR A 95 7.00 -19.00 3.09
N ALA A 96 7.46 -18.36 4.16
CA ALA A 96 7.93 -16.97 4.06
C ALA A 96 9.34 -16.94 3.44
N GLY A 97 9.51 -16.19 2.37
CA GLY A 97 10.81 -15.95 1.75
C GLY A 97 11.62 -14.86 2.45
N ASP A 98 12.80 -14.58 1.93
CA ASP A 98 13.64 -13.48 2.39
C ASP A 98 12.98 -12.14 2.03
N ILE A 99 13.04 -11.20 2.97
CA ILE A 99 12.51 -9.84 2.79
C ILE A 99 13.35 -8.99 1.82
N TRP A 100 14.56 -9.45 1.50
CA TRP A 100 15.45 -8.78 0.53
C TRP A 100 15.34 -9.35 -0.88
N GLU A 101 14.68 -10.50 -1.04
CA GLU A 101 14.45 -11.18 -2.32
C GLU A 101 12.93 -11.33 -2.52
N LEU A 102 12.27 -10.33 -3.07
CA LEU A 102 10.79 -10.25 -3.12
C LEU A 102 10.14 -11.11 -4.20
N GLU A 103 10.91 -11.81 -5.04
CA GLU A 103 10.39 -12.64 -6.13
C GLU A 103 9.41 -13.73 -5.65
N TRP A 104 9.55 -14.21 -4.40
CA TRP A 104 8.64 -15.20 -3.82
C TRP A 104 7.20 -14.67 -3.67
N LEU A 105 7.00 -13.35 -3.61
CA LEU A 105 5.67 -12.75 -3.54
C LEU A 105 4.83 -13.04 -4.79
N ALA A 106 5.46 -13.35 -5.92
CA ALA A 106 4.79 -13.76 -7.14
C ALA A 106 4.27 -15.23 -7.12
N HIS A 107 4.61 -16.01 -6.08
CA HIS A 107 4.28 -17.44 -5.98
C HIS A 107 3.46 -17.72 -4.72
N TRP A 108 2.21 -17.27 -4.70
CA TRP A 108 1.30 -17.47 -3.57
C TRP A 108 0.63 -18.84 -3.61
N ASP A 109 0.27 -19.35 -2.43
CA ASP A 109 -0.39 -20.66 -2.25
C ASP A 109 -1.92 -20.50 -2.07
N ALA A 110 -2.39 -19.32 -1.64
CA ALA A 110 -3.79 -18.94 -1.57
C ALA A 110 -3.94 -17.43 -1.73
N ASP A 111 -5.07 -17.00 -2.27
CA ASP A 111 -5.43 -15.59 -2.46
C ASP A 111 -6.85 -15.29 -1.97
N THR A 112 -7.28 -14.06 -2.09
CA THR A 112 -8.63 -13.61 -1.74
C THR A 112 -9.67 -13.93 -2.81
N ASP A 113 -9.30 -14.67 -3.84
CA ASP A 113 -10.14 -14.95 -5.02
C ASP A 113 -10.67 -13.62 -5.63
N ASN A 114 -11.98 -13.38 -5.57
CA ASN A 114 -12.59 -12.14 -6.05
C ASN A 114 -13.10 -11.24 -4.90
N GLU A 115 -12.72 -11.53 -3.66
CA GLU A 115 -13.15 -10.78 -2.48
C GLU A 115 -12.19 -9.61 -2.17
N GLN A 116 -12.16 -8.64 -3.07
CA GLN A 116 -11.30 -7.47 -2.97
C GLN A 116 -11.83 -6.45 -1.96
N PHE A 117 -10.93 -5.86 -1.16
CA PHE A 117 -11.29 -4.81 -0.22
C PHE A 117 -11.21 -3.42 -0.87
N THR A 118 -12.35 -2.74 -1.01
CA THR A 118 -12.41 -1.39 -1.60
C THR A 118 -11.90 -0.33 -0.62
N LEU A 119 -10.94 0.47 -1.09
CA LEU A 119 -10.42 1.65 -0.41
C LEU A 119 -11.29 2.86 -0.70
N THR A 120 -11.52 3.70 0.31
CA THR A 120 -12.27 4.96 0.20
C THR A 120 -11.59 6.06 1.01
N GLY A 121 -11.95 7.33 0.76
CA GLY A 121 -11.42 8.49 1.48
C GLY A 121 -10.37 9.29 0.73
N LEU A 122 -9.98 8.82 -0.47
CA LEU A 122 -9.06 9.49 -1.39
C LEU A 122 -9.67 9.67 -2.78
N GLU A 123 -11.00 9.79 -2.88
CA GLU A 123 -11.74 9.84 -4.16
C GLU A 123 -11.30 11.03 -5.02
N SER A 124 -11.01 12.19 -4.44
CA SER A 124 -10.51 13.35 -5.18
C SER A 124 -9.09 13.15 -5.73
N VAL A 125 -8.27 12.35 -5.05
CA VAL A 125 -6.94 11.96 -5.54
C VAL A 125 -7.09 10.94 -6.66
N GLN A 126 -7.99 9.97 -6.50
CA GLN A 126 -8.35 8.98 -7.53
C GLN A 126 -8.82 9.69 -8.81
N GLU A 127 -9.68 10.69 -8.67
CA GLU A 127 -10.12 11.53 -9.80
C GLU A 127 -8.97 12.28 -10.46
N ALA A 128 -7.99 12.78 -9.68
CA ALA A 128 -6.80 13.43 -10.23
C ALA A 128 -5.98 12.47 -11.09
N PHE A 129 -5.80 11.20 -10.66
CA PHE A 129 -5.12 10.18 -11.46
C PHE A 129 -5.92 9.77 -12.70
N ALA A 130 -7.26 9.68 -12.61
CA ALA A 130 -8.12 9.33 -13.73
C ALA A 130 -8.16 10.41 -14.82
N ASN A 131 -8.12 11.69 -14.44
CA ASN A 131 -8.28 12.83 -15.34
C ASN A 131 -6.95 13.40 -15.85
N CYS A 132 -5.85 13.17 -15.17
CA CYS A 132 -4.54 13.59 -15.65
C CYS A 132 -4.00 12.51 -16.59
N SER A 133 -4.11 12.77 -17.89
CA SER A 133 -3.40 11.98 -18.89
C SER A 133 -1.90 11.97 -18.56
N CYS A 134 -1.29 10.78 -18.63
CA CYS A 134 0.17 10.62 -18.51
C CYS A 134 0.89 11.15 -19.75
N ASP A 135 0.42 12.25 -20.34
CA ASP A 135 0.98 12.85 -21.55
C ASP A 135 2.41 13.30 -21.28
N GLU A 136 3.29 12.96 -22.22
CA GLU A 136 4.71 13.37 -22.18
C GLU A 136 4.86 14.90 -22.11
N ASP A 137 3.85 15.63 -22.57
CA ASP A 137 3.82 17.10 -22.62
C ASP A 137 3.40 17.80 -21.32
N GLN A 138 3.05 17.05 -20.25
CA GLN A 138 2.68 17.67 -18.97
C GLN A 138 3.85 18.43 -18.34
N PRO A 139 3.59 19.61 -17.73
CA PRO A 139 4.62 20.36 -17.02
C PRO A 139 5.35 19.48 -15.97
N LEU A 140 6.65 19.68 -15.81
CA LEU A 140 7.47 18.93 -14.87
C LEU A 140 6.91 18.96 -13.44
N SER A 141 6.35 20.10 -13.00
CA SER A 141 5.74 20.25 -11.68
C SER A 141 4.51 19.35 -11.49
N VAL A 142 3.75 19.07 -12.56
CA VAL A 142 2.60 18.16 -12.52
C VAL A 142 3.07 16.71 -12.41
N LYS A 143 4.08 16.34 -13.22
CA LYS A 143 4.70 15.00 -13.16
C LYS A 143 5.29 14.70 -11.77
N MET A 144 6.03 15.66 -11.20
CA MET A 144 6.59 15.52 -9.85
C MET A 144 5.49 15.40 -8.78
N ALA A 145 4.40 16.16 -8.92
CA ALA A 145 3.28 16.07 -7.98
C ALA A 145 2.55 14.74 -8.09
N ALA A 146 2.38 14.19 -9.30
CA ALA A 146 1.81 12.86 -9.52
C ALA A 146 2.67 11.77 -8.86
N GLU A 147 3.99 11.81 -9.08
CA GLU A 147 4.93 10.85 -8.47
C GLU A 147 4.90 10.92 -6.93
N LEU A 148 4.90 12.12 -6.36
CA LEU A 148 4.80 12.29 -4.90
C LEU A 148 3.45 11.82 -4.34
N ALA A 149 2.35 12.05 -5.07
CA ALA A 149 1.03 11.57 -4.68
C ALA A 149 0.97 10.05 -4.70
N ASP A 150 1.53 9.41 -5.72
CA ASP A 150 1.65 7.96 -5.83
C ASP A 150 2.41 7.38 -4.61
N HIS A 151 3.57 7.94 -4.30
CA HIS A 151 4.33 7.57 -3.10
C HIS A 151 3.54 7.75 -1.80
N LEU A 152 2.80 8.85 -1.65
CA LEU A 152 2.00 9.14 -0.48
C LEU A 152 0.83 8.16 -0.33
N VAL A 153 0.12 7.87 -1.41
CA VAL A 153 -1.00 6.92 -1.41
C VAL A 153 -0.51 5.53 -0.99
N ASN A 154 0.61 5.07 -1.57
CA ASN A 154 1.19 3.78 -1.19
C ASN A 154 1.64 3.76 0.28
N ALA A 155 2.31 4.81 0.77
CA ALA A 155 2.70 4.91 2.18
C ALA A 155 1.48 4.94 3.12
N ARG A 156 0.37 5.58 2.72
CA ARG A 156 -0.90 5.58 3.47
C ARG A 156 -1.58 4.21 3.45
N PHE A 157 -1.48 3.47 2.35
CA PHE A 157 -1.94 2.08 2.32
C PHE A 157 -1.11 1.19 3.27
N MET A 158 0.20 1.27 3.23
CA MET A 158 1.09 0.57 4.18
C MET A 158 0.73 0.92 5.63
N GLN A 159 0.43 2.19 5.91
CA GLN A 159 -0.02 2.66 7.23
C GLN A 159 -1.34 2.01 7.65
N LEU A 160 -2.30 1.89 6.72
CA LEU A 160 -3.58 1.19 6.97
C LEU A 160 -3.33 -0.28 7.33
N ILE A 161 -2.56 -1.01 6.53
CA ILE A 161 -2.32 -2.44 6.77
C ILE A 161 -1.56 -2.65 8.08
N ALA A 162 -0.60 -1.79 8.44
CA ALA A 162 0.07 -1.85 9.73
C ALA A 162 -0.90 -1.64 10.90
N ALA A 163 -1.79 -0.66 10.81
CA ALA A 163 -2.82 -0.39 11.82
C ALA A 163 -3.84 -1.53 11.92
N ALA A 164 -4.30 -2.04 10.77
CA ALA A 164 -5.23 -3.16 10.68
C ALA A 164 -4.63 -4.44 11.27
N HIS A 165 -3.38 -4.77 10.95
CA HIS A 165 -2.68 -5.92 11.53
C HIS A 165 -2.54 -5.78 13.04
N ALA A 166 -2.15 -4.60 13.54
CA ALA A 166 -2.08 -4.35 14.97
C ALA A 166 -3.44 -4.50 15.67
N ALA A 167 -4.54 -4.11 15.05
CA ALA A 167 -5.89 -4.31 15.54
C ALA A 167 -6.32 -5.78 15.49
N ALA A 168 -6.03 -6.46 14.38
CA ALA A 168 -6.35 -7.87 14.17
C ALA A 168 -5.63 -8.80 15.16
N LYS A 169 -4.34 -8.56 15.45
CA LYS A 169 -3.58 -9.33 16.48
C LYS A 169 -4.22 -9.30 17.87
N ARG A 170 -4.84 -8.20 18.25
CA ARG A 170 -5.54 -8.09 19.54
C ARG A 170 -6.79 -8.96 19.64
N GLN A 171 -7.40 -9.24 18.48
CA GLN A 171 -8.68 -9.98 18.39
C GLN A 171 -8.48 -11.45 18.02
N TYR A 172 -7.39 -11.76 17.29
CA TYR A 172 -7.16 -13.07 16.70
C TYR A 172 -5.68 -13.47 16.79
N LYS A 173 -5.36 -14.27 17.82
CA LYS A 173 -3.99 -14.71 18.15
C LYS A 173 -3.20 -15.34 17.01
N PRO A 174 -3.79 -16.12 16.07
CA PRO A 174 -3.00 -16.70 14.97
C PRO A 174 -2.24 -15.69 14.11
N LEU A 175 -2.62 -14.40 14.16
CA LEU A 175 -1.87 -13.33 13.49
C LEU A 175 -0.69 -12.80 14.33
N GLU A 176 -0.57 -13.20 15.59
CA GLU A 176 0.54 -12.78 16.44
C GLU A 176 1.85 -13.44 15.95
N GLY A 177 2.81 -12.58 15.57
CA GLY A 177 4.09 -13.06 15.01
C GLY A 177 4.07 -13.48 13.54
N LEU A 178 2.88 -13.50 12.89
CA LEU A 178 2.79 -13.76 11.46
C LEU A 178 3.34 -12.56 10.66
N PRO A 179 4.29 -12.75 9.74
CA PRO A 179 4.71 -11.71 8.82
C PRO A 179 3.55 -11.24 7.94
N VAL A 180 3.25 -9.96 7.98
CA VAL A 180 2.30 -9.31 7.07
C VAL A 180 3.04 -8.23 6.29
N LEU A 181 2.98 -8.30 4.97
CA LEU A 181 3.63 -7.38 4.05
C LEU A 181 2.58 -6.57 3.29
N ALA A 182 2.93 -5.37 2.86
CA ALA A 182 2.05 -4.51 2.08
C ALA A 182 2.84 -3.64 1.10
N THR A 183 2.33 -3.52 -0.13
CA THR A 183 2.77 -2.55 -1.14
C THR A 183 1.67 -2.32 -2.17
N ALA A 184 1.89 -1.43 -3.14
CA ALA A 184 1.04 -1.31 -4.32
C ALA A 184 1.60 -2.19 -5.46
N HIS A 185 0.75 -2.52 -6.42
CA HIS A 185 1.10 -3.27 -7.63
C HIS A 185 2.23 -2.54 -8.39
N ASP A 186 3.18 -3.29 -8.94
CA ASP A 186 4.38 -2.81 -9.64
C ASP A 186 5.32 -1.91 -8.81
N TRP A 187 5.23 -2.00 -7.47
CA TRP A 187 6.12 -1.26 -6.58
C TRP A 187 7.21 -2.16 -5.98
N ASP A 188 8.47 -1.72 -6.11
CA ASP A 188 9.64 -2.43 -5.54
C ASP A 188 9.80 -2.26 -4.02
N ARG A 189 8.89 -1.51 -3.37
CA ARG A 189 9.01 -1.17 -1.95
C ARG A 189 7.91 -1.81 -1.15
N VAL A 190 8.27 -2.74 -0.31
CA VAL A 190 7.37 -3.49 0.55
C VAL A 190 7.54 -3.04 2.00
N HIS A 191 6.44 -2.86 2.71
CA HIS A 191 6.41 -2.63 4.15
C HIS A 191 6.05 -3.92 4.87
N ARG A 192 6.92 -4.33 5.82
CA ARG A 192 6.60 -5.39 6.77
C ARG A 192 6.06 -4.77 8.05
N THR A 193 4.87 -5.17 8.43
CA THR A 193 4.27 -4.77 9.71
C THR A 193 4.95 -5.48 10.88
N ALA A 194 4.88 -4.91 12.07
CA ALA A 194 5.47 -5.47 13.29
C ALA A 194 4.58 -6.54 13.93
#